data_c912e8b51a75fd7b3ade70a8e07d856f
#
_entry.id   c912e8b51a75fd7b3ade70a8e07d856f
#
_cell.length_a   1.000
_cell.length_b   1.000
_cell.length_c   1.000
_cell.angle_alpha   90.00
_cell.angle_beta   90.00
_cell.angle_gamma   90.00
#
_symmetry.space_group_name_H-M   'P 1'
#
loop_
_entity.id
_entity.type
_entity.pdbx_description
1 polymer ?
#
loop_
_entity_poly.entity_id
_entity_poly.type
_entity_poly.pdbx_seq_one_letter_code
_entity_poly.pdbx_strand_id
1 'polypeptide(L)'
;MHATATAALIVAIAGVALGAVGLGVAWWSWIKVKRVRDAQRSLLGGGRKDLVDFAVSLQGRIDDLHRSVDEVAAGLARVDRRVDGTVTNTAIVRYDAYENSGGHQSASVAMLDSSRTGVVLSAIQGRDYARIYVKELDRGRASVALSPEEQEAVDRAMAS
;
A
#
# COMPACT_ATOMS: atom_id res chain seq x y z
N MET A 1 76.06 65.73 8.41
CA MET A 1 74.63 65.98 8.59
C MET A 1 73.76 65.56 7.40
N HIS A 2 74.30 65.38 6.14
CA HIS A 2 73.47 64.94 5.00
C HIS A 2 73.17 63.45 4.95
N ALA A 3 74.06 62.61 5.50
CA ALA A 3 73.84 61.13 5.48
C ALA A 3 72.64 60.61 6.37
N THR A 4 72.40 61.32 7.46
CA THR A 4 71.25 60.95 8.37
C THR A 4 69.92 61.34 7.78
N ALA A 5 69.83 62.44 7.04
CA ALA A 5 68.64 62.92 6.39
C ALA A 5 68.20 62.00 5.22
N THR A 6 69.17 61.51 4.45
CA THR A 6 68.97 60.59 3.31
C THR A 6 68.53 59.23 3.80
N ALA A 7 69.09 58.72 4.89
CA ALA A 7 68.68 57.44 5.49
C ALA A 7 67.21 57.51 6.03
N ALA A 8 66.86 58.63 6.70
CA ALA A 8 65.48 58.85 7.21
C ALA A 8 64.45 58.93 6.04
N LEU A 9 64.82 59.54 4.93
CA LEU A 9 63.96 59.66 3.75
C LEU A 9 63.71 58.28 3.10
N ILE A 10 64.74 57.48 2.99
CA ILE A 10 64.62 56.12 2.43
C ILE A 10 63.74 55.23 3.29
N VAL A 11 63.88 55.27 4.62
CA VAL A 11 63.01 54.52 5.55
C VAL A 11 61.56 55.00 5.48
N ALA A 12 61.31 56.29 5.35
CA ALA A 12 59.97 56.84 5.20
C ALA A 12 59.30 56.39 3.89
N ILE A 13 60.04 56.42 2.79
CA ILE A 13 59.53 55.93 1.47
C ILE A 13 59.25 54.44 1.53
N ALA A 14 60.14 53.63 2.09
CA ALA A 14 59.94 52.20 2.28
C ALA A 14 58.71 51.89 3.14
N GLY A 15 58.49 52.64 4.21
CA GLY A 15 57.29 52.53 5.08
C GLY A 15 56.00 52.84 4.36
N VAL A 16 55.98 53.89 3.54
CA VAL A 16 54.80 54.24 2.73
C VAL A 16 54.52 53.17 1.65
N ALA A 17 55.56 52.70 1.00
CA ALA A 17 55.43 51.63 -0.02
C ALA A 17 54.86 50.32 0.58
N LEU A 18 55.37 49.89 1.75
CA LEU A 18 54.87 48.72 2.47
C LEU A 18 53.41 48.92 2.96
N GLY A 19 53.06 50.10 3.40
CA GLY A 19 51.69 50.46 3.79
C GLY A 19 50.72 50.41 2.62
N ALA A 20 51.15 50.92 1.44
CA ALA A 20 50.34 50.88 0.23
C ALA A 20 50.09 49.44 -0.27
N VAL A 21 51.15 48.60 -0.23
CA VAL A 21 51.02 47.16 -0.59
C VAL A 21 50.06 46.45 0.41
N GLY A 22 50.18 46.68 1.71
CA GLY A 22 49.31 46.11 2.74
C GLY A 22 47.83 46.49 2.54
N LEU A 23 47.57 47.75 2.21
CA LEU A 23 46.21 48.24 1.91
C LEU A 23 45.66 47.61 0.62
N GLY A 24 46.50 47.44 -0.43
CA GLY A 24 46.12 46.78 -1.66
C GLY A 24 45.73 45.33 -1.46
N VAL A 25 46.51 44.57 -0.69
CA VAL A 25 46.24 43.16 -0.38
C VAL A 25 44.96 43.06 0.48
N ALA A 26 44.75 43.94 1.48
CA ALA A 26 43.55 43.94 2.32
C ALA A 26 42.29 44.24 1.48
N TRP A 27 42.37 45.25 0.58
CA TRP A 27 41.31 45.59 -0.36
C TRP A 27 40.95 44.43 -1.31
N TRP A 28 41.94 43.78 -1.87
CA TRP A 28 41.74 42.63 -2.76
C TRP A 28 41.17 41.42 -2.06
N SER A 29 41.65 41.12 -0.84
CA SER A 29 41.10 40.08 0.01
C SER A 29 39.61 40.36 0.36
N TRP A 30 39.27 41.60 0.67
CA TRP A 30 37.92 42.00 1.00
C TRP A 30 36.95 41.83 -0.16
N ILE A 31 37.39 42.19 -1.39
CA ILE A 31 36.61 41.96 -2.61
C ILE A 31 36.39 40.48 -2.88
N LYS A 32 37.42 39.66 -2.70
CA LYS A 32 37.28 38.20 -2.84
C LYS A 32 36.31 37.59 -1.86
N VAL A 33 36.42 37.94 -0.59
CA VAL A 33 35.49 37.47 0.47
C VAL A 33 34.07 37.93 0.21
N LYS A 34 33.89 39.18 -0.24
CA LYS A 34 32.57 39.70 -0.58
C LYS A 34 31.94 38.94 -1.75
N ARG A 35 32.69 38.64 -2.82
CA ARG A 35 32.20 37.84 -3.95
C ARG A 35 31.79 36.40 -3.55
N VAL A 36 32.54 35.76 -2.67
CA VAL A 36 32.21 34.42 -2.17
C VAL A 36 30.98 34.48 -1.29
N ARG A 37 30.82 35.48 -0.43
CA ARG A 37 29.60 35.66 0.38
C ARG A 37 28.36 35.96 -0.46
N ASP A 38 28.47 36.75 -1.49
CA ASP A 38 27.34 37.09 -2.36
C ASP A 38 26.94 35.87 -3.22
N ALA A 39 27.90 35.08 -3.67
CA ALA A 39 27.66 33.81 -4.34
C ALA A 39 27.00 32.78 -3.39
N GLN A 40 27.46 32.70 -2.15
CA GLN A 40 26.83 31.84 -1.14
C GLN A 40 25.42 32.30 -0.75
N ARG A 41 25.15 33.61 -0.72
CA ARG A 41 23.81 34.16 -0.44
C ARG A 41 22.83 33.90 -1.59
N SER A 42 23.28 33.94 -2.83
CA SER A 42 22.43 33.61 -3.98
C SER A 42 22.11 32.10 -4.06
N LEU A 43 23.04 31.25 -3.62
CA LEU A 43 22.83 29.80 -3.53
C LEU A 43 21.99 29.36 -2.30
N LEU A 44 22.12 30.08 -1.18
CA LEU A 44 21.41 29.75 0.07
C LEU A 44 20.09 30.53 0.25
N GLY A 45 19.89 31.65 -0.46
CA GLY A 45 18.69 32.47 -0.36
C GLY A 45 17.51 31.94 -1.17
N GLY A 46 17.75 31.32 -2.34
CA GLY A 46 16.74 30.65 -3.14
C GLY A 46 16.46 29.20 -2.66
N GLY A 47 17.53 28.43 -2.41
CA GLY A 47 17.42 27.02 -2.15
C GLY A 47 16.77 26.62 -0.82
N ARG A 48 16.72 27.50 0.18
CA ARG A 48 16.13 27.19 1.48
C ARG A 48 14.60 27.31 1.47
N LYS A 49 14.07 28.25 0.71
CA LYS A 49 12.64 28.41 0.50
C LYS A 49 12.14 27.29 -0.42
N ASP A 50 12.85 27.02 -1.50
CA ASP A 50 12.53 25.94 -2.43
C ASP A 50 12.58 24.55 -1.77
N LEU A 51 13.53 24.31 -0.85
CA LEU A 51 13.61 23.07 -0.07
C LEU A 51 12.44 22.91 0.91
N VAL A 52 12.01 23.98 1.57
CA VAL A 52 10.86 23.93 2.48
C VAL A 52 9.57 23.72 1.69
N ASP A 53 9.38 24.45 0.59
CA ASP A 53 8.21 24.29 -0.28
C ASP A 53 8.16 22.90 -0.92
N PHE A 54 9.31 22.35 -1.31
CA PHE A 54 9.42 20.96 -1.78
C PHE A 54 9.06 19.96 -0.67
N ALA A 55 9.59 20.14 0.55
CA ALA A 55 9.27 19.26 1.67
C ALA A 55 7.78 19.29 2.03
N VAL A 56 7.15 20.45 2.02
CA VAL A 56 5.70 20.60 2.23
C VAL A 56 4.89 19.92 1.13
N SER A 57 5.30 20.09 -0.14
CA SER A 57 4.64 19.42 -1.26
C SER A 57 4.79 17.91 -1.21
N LEU A 58 5.95 17.41 -0.77
CA LEU A 58 6.20 15.98 -0.59
C LEU A 58 5.35 15.41 0.55
N GLN A 59 5.25 16.13 1.67
CA GLN A 59 4.37 15.74 2.77
C GLN A 59 2.91 15.65 2.32
N GLY A 60 2.41 16.63 1.56
CA GLY A 60 1.06 16.56 0.99
C GLY A 60 0.82 15.33 0.12
N ARG A 61 1.81 14.97 -0.73
CA ARG A 61 1.72 13.75 -1.55
C ARG A 61 1.73 12.47 -0.72
N ILE A 62 2.50 12.44 0.37
CA ILE A 62 2.54 11.31 1.30
C ILE A 62 1.19 11.16 1.99
N ASP A 63 0.59 12.25 2.45
CA ASP A 63 -0.72 12.24 3.11
C ASP A 63 -1.84 11.81 2.14
N ASP A 64 -1.79 12.26 0.88
CA ASP A 64 -2.71 11.80 -0.17
C ASP A 64 -2.54 10.31 -0.48
N LEU A 65 -1.30 9.81 -0.52
CA LEU A 65 -1.01 8.39 -0.73
C LEU A 65 -1.54 7.55 0.43
N HIS A 66 -1.32 7.97 1.68
CA HIS A 66 -1.86 7.28 2.85
C HIS A 66 -3.39 7.20 2.79
N ARG A 67 -4.06 8.30 2.46
CA ARG A 67 -5.51 8.33 2.31
C ARG A 67 -5.99 7.36 1.23
N SER A 68 -5.30 7.32 0.08
CA SER A 68 -5.63 6.39 -1.01
C SER A 68 -5.43 4.93 -0.60
N VAL A 69 -4.37 4.62 0.16
CA VAL A 69 -4.13 3.28 0.69
C VAL A 69 -5.23 2.87 1.67
N ASP A 70 -5.64 3.77 2.57
CA ASP A 70 -6.72 3.51 3.53
C ASP A 70 -8.07 3.28 2.82
N GLU A 71 -8.37 4.04 1.76
CA GLU A 71 -9.56 3.86 0.94
C GLU A 71 -9.56 2.50 0.23
N VAL A 72 -8.42 2.09 -0.33
CA VAL A 72 -8.25 0.78 -0.97
C VAL A 72 -8.41 -0.35 0.06
N ALA A 73 -7.78 -0.22 1.23
CA ALA A 73 -7.89 -1.20 2.30
C ALA A 73 -9.35 -1.36 2.78
N ALA A 74 -10.06 -0.24 2.98
CA ALA A 74 -11.47 -0.26 3.33
C ALA A 74 -12.35 -0.85 2.21
N GLY A 75 -11.99 -0.59 0.95
CA GLY A 75 -12.63 -1.19 -0.24
C GLY A 75 -12.47 -2.70 -0.26
N LEU A 76 -11.24 -3.18 -0.08
CA LEU A 76 -10.91 -4.61 -0.05
C LEU A 76 -11.66 -5.34 1.08
N ALA A 77 -11.68 -4.78 2.29
CA ALA A 77 -12.42 -5.34 3.40
C ALA A 77 -13.94 -5.42 3.16
N ARG A 78 -14.51 -4.53 2.34
CA ARG A 78 -15.91 -4.64 1.92
C ARG A 78 -16.14 -5.76 0.91
N VAL A 79 -15.22 -5.91 -0.04
CA VAL A 79 -15.26 -6.98 -1.04
C VAL A 79 -15.12 -8.33 -0.37
N ASP A 80 -14.18 -8.47 0.54
CA ASP A 80 -13.91 -9.69 1.30
C ASP A 80 -15.16 -10.17 2.04
N ARG A 81 -15.80 -9.28 2.83
CA ARG A 81 -17.09 -9.61 3.49
C ARG A 81 -18.22 -9.98 2.52
N ARG A 82 -18.23 -9.42 1.31
CA ARG A 82 -19.22 -9.79 0.30
C ARG A 82 -18.96 -11.15 -0.30
N VAL A 83 -17.69 -11.48 -0.52
CA VAL A 83 -17.26 -12.78 -1.01
C VAL A 83 -17.55 -13.86 0.02
N ASP A 84 -17.27 -13.62 1.31
CA ASP A 84 -17.55 -14.53 2.41
C ASP A 84 -19.04 -14.92 2.51
N GLY A 85 -19.94 -13.98 2.23
CA GLY A 85 -21.39 -14.22 2.21
C GLY A 85 -21.95 -14.68 0.87
N THR A 86 -21.07 -14.96 -0.11
CA THR A 86 -21.49 -15.46 -1.42
C THR A 86 -21.36 -16.99 -1.45
N VAL A 87 -22.24 -17.66 -2.20
CA VAL A 87 -22.11 -19.10 -2.45
C VAL A 87 -20.86 -19.37 -3.27
N THR A 88 -19.80 -19.81 -2.61
CA THR A 88 -18.50 -20.12 -3.21
C THR A 88 -18.14 -21.59 -3.13
N ASN A 89 -18.73 -22.30 -2.14
CA ASN A 89 -18.45 -23.70 -1.85
C ASN A 89 -19.57 -24.57 -2.41
N THR A 90 -19.27 -25.39 -3.42
CA THR A 90 -20.26 -26.24 -4.05
C THR A 90 -19.73 -27.66 -4.24
N ALA A 91 -20.59 -28.64 -3.98
CA ALA A 91 -20.28 -30.04 -4.26
C ALA A 91 -21.51 -30.80 -4.69
N ILE A 92 -21.29 -31.88 -5.43
CA ILE A 92 -22.32 -32.80 -5.90
C ILE A 92 -21.94 -34.22 -5.48
N VAL A 93 -22.87 -34.92 -4.85
CA VAL A 93 -22.80 -36.36 -4.55
C VAL A 93 -23.87 -37.06 -5.36
N ARG A 94 -23.48 -38.03 -6.17
CA ARG A 94 -24.41 -38.90 -6.95
C ARG A 94 -24.54 -40.24 -6.31
N TYR A 95 -25.75 -40.78 -6.27
CA TYR A 95 -26.03 -42.06 -5.62
C TYR A 95 -27.25 -42.75 -6.21
N ASP A 96 -27.44 -43.98 -5.83
CA ASP A 96 -28.65 -44.74 -6.12
C ASP A 96 -29.54 -44.74 -4.87
N ALA A 97 -30.66 -44.00 -4.91
CA ALA A 97 -31.56 -43.86 -3.77
C ALA A 97 -32.36 -45.14 -3.50
N TYR A 98 -32.45 -46.06 -4.45
CA TYR A 98 -33.16 -47.32 -4.35
C TYR A 98 -32.35 -48.48 -4.90
N GLU A 99 -32.46 -49.65 -4.28
CA GLU A 99 -31.85 -50.88 -4.81
C GLU A 99 -32.39 -51.15 -6.21
N ASN A 100 -31.51 -51.47 -7.17
CA ASN A 100 -31.77 -51.68 -8.57
C ASN A 100 -32.22 -50.47 -9.42
N SER A 101 -32.08 -49.25 -8.94
CA SER A 101 -32.30 -48.07 -9.80
C SER A 101 -31.13 -47.76 -10.74
N GLY A 102 -29.98 -48.36 -10.55
CA GLY A 102 -28.76 -48.33 -11.39
C GLY A 102 -28.46 -47.02 -12.13
N GLY A 103 -27.19 -46.56 -12.11
CA GLY A 103 -26.74 -45.43 -12.91
C GLY A 103 -26.58 -44.12 -12.17
N HIS A 104 -26.63 -44.14 -10.83
CA HIS A 104 -26.38 -42.94 -9.99
C HIS A 104 -27.18 -41.71 -10.44
N GLN A 105 -28.50 -41.91 -10.65
CA GLN A 105 -29.36 -40.84 -11.19
C GLN A 105 -29.85 -39.87 -10.13
N SER A 106 -29.81 -40.26 -8.85
CA SER A 106 -30.08 -39.33 -7.74
C SER A 106 -28.84 -38.53 -7.42
N ALA A 107 -29.03 -37.29 -6.96
CA ALA A 107 -27.93 -36.39 -6.60
C ALA A 107 -28.32 -35.47 -5.45
N SER A 108 -27.37 -35.24 -4.56
CA SER A 108 -27.41 -34.16 -3.57
C SER A 108 -26.36 -33.10 -3.92
N VAL A 109 -26.78 -31.85 -3.93
CA VAL A 109 -25.96 -30.68 -4.27
C VAL A 109 -25.95 -29.74 -3.07
N ALA A 110 -24.77 -29.46 -2.54
CA ALA A 110 -24.57 -28.42 -1.55
C ALA A 110 -24.09 -27.13 -2.21
N MET A 111 -24.67 -25.99 -1.84
CA MET A 111 -24.32 -24.65 -2.29
C MET A 111 -24.24 -23.75 -1.05
N LEU A 112 -23.01 -23.45 -0.60
CA LEU A 112 -22.75 -22.85 0.69
C LEU A 112 -21.78 -21.66 0.56
N ASP A 113 -21.91 -20.73 1.50
CA ASP A 113 -20.90 -19.68 1.73
C ASP A 113 -19.75 -20.19 2.62
N SER A 114 -18.78 -19.35 2.93
CA SER A 114 -17.63 -19.64 3.79
C SER A 114 -18.05 -20.01 5.23
N SER A 115 -19.23 -19.58 5.68
CA SER A 115 -19.78 -19.84 7.02
C SER A 115 -20.65 -21.09 7.10
N ARG A 116 -20.75 -21.90 6.04
CA ARG A 116 -21.65 -23.04 5.89
C ARG A 116 -23.12 -22.64 5.88
N THR A 117 -23.43 -21.44 5.42
CA THR A 117 -24.81 -20.99 5.24
C THR A 117 -25.18 -21.11 3.77
N GLY A 118 -26.38 -21.60 3.47
CA GLY A 118 -26.86 -21.80 2.11
C GLY A 118 -27.91 -22.88 2.03
N VAL A 119 -27.86 -23.67 0.94
CA VAL A 119 -28.87 -24.68 0.66
C VAL A 119 -28.25 -26.00 0.24
N VAL A 120 -28.93 -27.09 0.62
CA VAL A 120 -28.72 -28.41 0.06
C VAL A 120 -29.95 -28.82 -0.73
N LEU A 121 -29.76 -29.20 -1.97
CA LEU A 121 -30.79 -29.64 -2.88
C LEU A 121 -30.57 -31.13 -3.20
N SER A 122 -31.58 -31.95 -2.96
CA SER A 122 -31.56 -33.37 -3.28
C SER A 122 -32.60 -33.71 -4.33
N ALA A 123 -32.14 -34.19 -5.49
CA ALA A 123 -32.97 -34.74 -6.54
C ALA A 123 -32.97 -36.27 -6.43
N ILE A 124 -34.09 -36.87 -6.11
CA ILE A 124 -34.24 -38.33 -5.95
C ILE A 124 -35.02 -38.86 -7.11
N GLN A 125 -34.38 -39.76 -7.87
CA GLN A 125 -35.01 -40.48 -8.99
C GLN A 125 -35.52 -41.82 -8.48
N GLY A 126 -36.82 -41.99 -8.53
CA GLY A 126 -37.49 -43.28 -8.38
C GLY A 126 -37.81 -43.89 -9.73
N ARG A 127 -38.49 -45.06 -9.72
CA ARG A 127 -38.85 -45.76 -10.93
C ARG A 127 -39.85 -44.99 -11.80
N ASP A 128 -40.89 -44.44 -11.16
CA ASP A 128 -42.03 -43.79 -11.81
C ASP A 128 -42.18 -42.29 -11.40
N TYR A 129 -41.25 -41.74 -10.61
CA TYR A 129 -41.32 -40.38 -10.12
C TYR A 129 -39.92 -39.82 -9.89
N ALA A 130 -39.82 -38.49 -9.93
CA ALA A 130 -38.68 -37.72 -9.44
C ALA A 130 -39.17 -36.75 -8.38
N ARG A 131 -38.40 -36.59 -7.30
CA ARG A 131 -38.66 -35.63 -6.25
C ARG A 131 -37.46 -34.73 -5.98
N ILE A 132 -37.74 -33.49 -5.70
CA ILE A 132 -36.71 -32.53 -5.32
C ILE A 132 -37.02 -32.05 -3.89
N TYR A 133 -36.00 -32.10 -3.04
CA TYR A 133 -36.03 -31.56 -1.68
C TYR A 133 -35.01 -30.44 -1.57
N VAL A 134 -35.38 -29.39 -0.82
CA VAL A 134 -34.47 -28.27 -0.54
C VAL A 134 -34.43 -28.12 0.97
N LYS A 135 -33.21 -28.09 1.51
CA LYS A 135 -32.97 -27.87 2.94
C LYS A 135 -32.06 -26.67 3.09
N GLU A 136 -32.42 -25.78 4.03
CA GLU A 136 -31.61 -24.63 4.37
C GLU A 136 -30.60 -24.98 5.45
N LEU A 137 -29.40 -24.46 5.32
CA LEU A 137 -28.35 -24.47 6.35
C LEU A 137 -28.08 -23.05 6.82
N ASP A 138 -28.03 -22.90 8.13
CA ASP A 138 -27.53 -21.70 8.79
C ASP A 138 -26.34 -22.09 9.68
N ARG A 139 -25.15 -21.64 9.29
CA ARG A 139 -23.87 -21.95 9.96
C ARG A 139 -23.68 -23.44 10.24
N GLY A 140 -23.96 -24.27 9.22
CA GLY A 140 -23.85 -25.71 9.29
C GLY A 140 -24.99 -26.43 10.03
N ARG A 141 -26.03 -25.71 10.45
CA ARG A 141 -27.21 -26.29 11.10
C ARG A 141 -28.36 -26.36 10.11
N ALA A 142 -28.86 -27.53 9.87
CA ALA A 142 -30.06 -27.73 9.06
C ALA A 142 -31.32 -27.73 9.93
N SER A 143 -32.40 -27.12 9.42
CA SER A 143 -33.71 -27.14 10.08
C SER A 143 -34.33 -28.54 10.08
N VAL A 144 -33.95 -29.39 9.12
CA VAL A 144 -34.36 -30.79 8.99
C VAL A 144 -33.07 -31.63 8.85
N ALA A 145 -33.05 -32.80 9.53
CA ALA A 145 -31.87 -33.67 9.48
C ALA A 145 -31.43 -33.98 8.02
N LEU A 146 -30.15 -33.87 7.77
CA LEU A 146 -29.57 -34.23 6.48
C LEU A 146 -29.48 -35.73 6.33
N SER A 147 -29.68 -36.25 5.11
CA SER A 147 -29.32 -37.62 4.78
C SER A 147 -27.79 -37.80 4.74
N PRO A 148 -27.27 -39.05 4.76
CA PRO A 148 -25.85 -39.32 4.64
C PRO A 148 -25.23 -38.65 3.38
N GLU A 149 -25.93 -38.70 2.26
CA GLU A 149 -25.48 -38.15 0.97
C GLU A 149 -25.52 -36.61 0.96
N GLU A 150 -26.50 -36.01 1.63
CA GLU A 150 -26.59 -34.58 1.82
C GLU A 150 -25.46 -34.09 2.72
N GLN A 151 -25.19 -34.80 3.82
CA GLN A 151 -24.08 -34.49 4.70
C GLN A 151 -22.72 -34.60 3.97
N GLU A 152 -22.55 -35.68 3.17
CA GLU A 152 -21.35 -35.86 2.34
C GLU A 152 -21.19 -34.71 1.34
N ALA A 153 -22.28 -34.23 0.73
CA ALA A 153 -22.23 -33.08 -0.16
C ALA A 153 -21.77 -31.80 0.56
N VAL A 154 -22.28 -31.58 1.76
CA VAL A 154 -21.85 -30.45 2.63
C VAL A 154 -20.36 -30.56 2.97
N ASP A 155 -19.92 -31.73 3.42
CA ASP A 155 -18.52 -31.93 3.83
C ASP A 155 -17.55 -31.78 2.64
N ARG A 156 -17.91 -32.28 1.46
CA ARG A 156 -17.11 -32.09 0.24
C ARG A 156 -17.06 -30.61 -0.21
N ALA A 157 -18.19 -29.90 -0.12
CA ALA A 157 -18.22 -28.48 -0.47
C ALA A 157 -17.29 -27.65 0.43
N MET A 158 -17.18 -28.02 1.70
CA MET A 158 -16.34 -27.29 2.68
C MET A 158 -14.87 -27.75 2.71
N ALA A 159 -14.54 -28.83 2.03
CA ALA A 159 -13.17 -29.32 1.90
C ALA A 159 -12.41 -28.73 0.69
N SER A 160 -13.12 -28.05 -0.20
CA SER A 160 -12.58 -27.37 -1.39
C SER A 160 -12.08 -25.98 -1.03
#